data_7c9852d8694bc5a325444e616e0885dc
#
_entry.id   7c9852d8694bc5a325444e616e0885dc
#
_cell.length_a   1.000
_cell.length_b   1.000
_cell.length_c   1.000
_cell.angle_alpha   90.00
_cell.angle_beta   90.00
_cell.angle_gamma   90.00
#
_symmetry.space_group_name_H-M   'P 1'
#
loop_
_entity.id
_entity.type
_entity.pdbx_description
1 polymer ?
#
loop_
_entity_poly.entity_id
_entity_poly.type
_entity_poly.pdbx_seq_one_letter_code
_entity_poly.pdbx_strand_id
1 'polypeptide(L)'
;MSVNKVILIGNVGQDPKITYYEGGNCVAQLSLATTEKGYTLQNGTQIPDRTEWHNLIFRGRLGEIVEKYVHKGDKLYVEGKIRTRSYDAVSYTHLRAHETLSD
;
A
#
# COMPACT_ATOMS: atom_id res chain seq x y z
N MET A 1 11.75 10.99 21.05
CA MET A 1 10.78 9.97 20.71
C MET A 1 10.03 10.34 19.45
N SER A 2 9.80 9.36 18.57
CA SER A 2 9.08 9.61 17.33
C SER A 2 8.18 8.42 17.00
N VAL A 3 7.18 8.67 16.18
CA VAL A 3 6.27 7.65 15.70
C VAL A 3 6.19 7.74 14.19
N ASN A 4 6.31 6.59 13.52
CA ASN A 4 6.11 6.49 12.08
C ASN A 4 5.28 5.24 11.83
N LYS A 5 3.97 5.42 11.77
CA LYS A 5 3.04 4.33 11.60
C LYS A 5 1.91 4.74 10.70
N VAL A 6 1.61 3.92 9.73
CA VAL A 6 0.52 4.13 8.79
C VAL A 6 -0.37 2.90 8.77
N ILE A 7 -1.67 3.12 8.78
CA ILE A 7 -2.66 2.07 8.65
C ILE A 7 -3.51 2.37 7.42
N LEU A 8 -3.59 1.41 6.52
CA LEU A 8 -4.38 1.55 5.30
C LEU A 8 -5.32 0.37 5.14
N ILE A 9 -6.54 0.65 4.74
CA ILE A 9 -7.50 -0.36 4.32
C ILE A 9 -7.95 0.04 2.92
N GLY A 10 -7.74 -0.84 1.96
CA GLY A 10 -8.11 -0.53 0.59
C GLY A 10 -8.07 -1.74 -0.31
N ASN A 11 -8.18 -1.48 -1.60
CA ASN A 11 -8.20 -2.53 -2.61
C ASN A 11 -6.94 -2.52 -3.46
N VAL A 12 -6.47 -3.71 -3.76
CA VAL A 12 -5.28 -3.88 -4.60
C VAL A 12 -5.62 -3.50 -6.04
N GLY A 13 -4.86 -2.59 -6.61
CA GLY A 13 -5.14 -2.06 -7.95
C GLY A 13 -4.61 -2.92 -9.08
N GLN A 14 -3.55 -3.67 -8.83
CA GLN A 14 -2.93 -4.55 -9.81
C GLN A 14 -2.31 -5.73 -9.10
N ASP A 15 -2.09 -6.82 -9.82
CA ASP A 15 -1.37 -7.95 -9.25
C ASP A 15 0.00 -7.50 -8.77
N PRO A 16 0.46 -8.00 -7.61
CA PRO A 16 1.75 -7.60 -7.07
C PRO A 16 2.89 -7.95 -8.02
N LYS A 17 3.85 -7.03 -8.09
CA LYS A 17 5.10 -7.27 -8.80
C LYS A 17 6.10 -7.87 -7.85
N ILE A 18 6.59 -9.06 -8.17
CA ILE A 18 7.48 -9.80 -7.29
C ILE A 18 8.88 -9.79 -7.87
N THR A 19 9.86 -9.46 -7.03
CA THR A 19 11.26 -9.47 -7.39
C THR A 19 12.02 -10.35 -6.41
N TYR A 20 12.82 -11.26 -6.93
CA TYR A 20 13.67 -12.13 -6.12
C TYR A 20 15.10 -11.65 -6.19
N TYR A 21 15.72 -11.56 -5.04
CA TYR A 21 17.13 -11.18 -4.91
C TYR A 21 17.96 -12.37 -4.45
N GLU A 22 19.26 -12.25 -4.57
CA GLU A 22 20.19 -13.27 -4.10
C GLU A 22 19.99 -13.54 -2.60
N GLY A 23 20.18 -14.79 -2.21
CA GLY A 23 19.97 -15.20 -0.83
C GLY A 23 18.52 -15.55 -0.49
N GLY A 24 17.65 -15.65 -1.49
CA GLY A 24 16.24 -16.02 -1.28
C GLY A 24 15.34 -14.90 -0.83
N ASN A 25 15.82 -13.67 -0.88
CA ASN A 25 15.00 -12.52 -0.49
C ASN A 25 13.97 -12.20 -1.57
N CYS A 26 12.76 -11.94 -1.12
CA CYS A 26 11.64 -11.62 -1.99
C CYS A 26 11.10 -10.23 -1.64
N VAL A 27 10.83 -9.44 -2.66
CA VAL A 27 10.21 -8.13 -2.50
C VAL A 27 8.97 -8.08 -3.36
N ALA A 28 7.83 -7.81 -2.73
CA ALA A 28 6.57 -7.62 -3.43
C ALA A 28 6.20 -6.15 -3.42
N GLN A 29 5.79 -5.66 -4.58
CA GLN A 29 5.37 -4.27 -4.73
C GLN A 29 3.97 -4.25 -5.31
N LEU A 30 3.09 -3.47 -4.69
CA LEU A 30 1.73 -3.32 -5.18
C LEU A 30 1.21 -1.91 -4.92
N SER A 31 0.12 -1.58 -5.61
CA SER A 31 -0.60 -0.33 -5.40
C SER A 31 -1.89 -0.64 -4.66
N LEU A 32 -2.13 0.09 -3.59
CA LEU A 32 -3.36 -0.02 -2.81
C LEU A 32 -4.17 1.26 -2.96
N ALA A 33 -5.43 1.12 -3.33
CA ALA A 33 -6.32 2.25 -3.49
C ALA A 33 -7.15 2.45 -2.24
N THR A 34 -7.07 3.65 -1.67
CA THR A 34 -7.98 4.07 -0.60
C THR A 34 -8.93 5.09 -1.18
N THR A 35 -10.22 4.91 -0.95
CA THR A 35 -11.24 5.77 -1.53
C THR A 35 -12.03 6.45 -0.42
N GLU A 36 -12.08 7.78 -0.49
CA GLU A 36 -12.97 8.57 0.33
C GLU A 36 -14.26 8.79 -0.44
N LYS A 37 -15.37 8.42 0.16
CA LYS A 37 -16.65 8.57 -0.49
C LYS A 37 -17.05 10.03 -0.58
N GLY A 38 -17.52 10.44 -1.74
CA GLY A 38 -18.04 11.78 -1.94
C GLY A 38 -19.35 12.02 -1.17
N TYR A 39 -19.75 13.26 -1.12
CA TYR A 39 -20.93 13.67 -0.38
C TYR A 39 -21.56 14.90 -1.04
N THR A 40 -22.78 15.22 -0.62
CA THR A 40 -23.49 16.40 -1.11
C THR A 40 -23.56 17.43 0.01
N LEU A 41 -23.12 18.65 -0.30
CA LEU A 41 -23.23 19.75 0.64
C LEU A 41 -24.66 20.25 0.75
N GLN A 42 -24.96 21.01 1.81
CA GLN A 42 -26.31 21.54 2.02
C GLN A 42 -26.77 22.46 0.90
N ASN A 43 -25.81 23.13 0.23
CA ASN A 43 -26.14 24.01 -0.89
C ASN A 43 -26.34 23.27 -2.22
N GLY A 44 -26.34 21.94 -2.20
CA GLY A 44 -26.50 21.14 -3.39
C GLY A 44 -25.23 20.81 -4.15
N THR A 45 -24.10 21.32 -3.71
CA THR A 45 -22.82 21.00 -4.35
C THR A 45 -22.43 19.56 -4.07
N GLN A 46 -22.09 18.83 -5.12
CA GLN A 46 -21.64 17.45 -4.98
C GLN A 46 -20.13 17.39 -4.92
N ILE A 47 -19.61 16.72 -3.90
CA ILE A 47 -18.19 16.45 -3.76
C ILE A 47 -17.97 15.03 -4.26
N PRO A 48 -17.13 14.82 -5.29
CA PRO A 48 -16.93 13.49 -5.86
C PRO A 48 -16.12 12.59 -4.94
N ASP A 49 -16.16 11.30 -5.21
CA ASP A 49 -15.29 10.33 -4.56
C ASP A 49 -13.83 10.66 -4.88
N ARG A 50 -12.97 10.44 -3.90
CA ARG A 50 -11.54 10.69 -4.07
C ARG A 50 -10.77 9.42 -3.79
N THR A 51 -9.96 9.01 -4.74
CA THR A 51 -9.12 7.82 -4.62
C THR A 51 -7.66 8.23 -4.56
N GLU A 52 -6.96 7.71 -3.56
CA GLU A 52 -5.52 7.85 -3.43
C GLU A 52 -4.86 6.50 -3.67
N TRP A 53 -3.77 6.52 -4.42
CA TRP A 53 -2.99 5.32 -4.72
C TRP A 53 -1.74 5.32 -3.87
N HIS A 54 -1.53 4.23 -3.15
CA HIS A 54 -0.38 4.08 -2.28
C HIS A 54 0.51 2.97 -2.79
N ASN A 55 1.80 3.24 -2.90
CA ASN A 55 2.78 2.22 -3.29
C ASN A 55 3.26 1.51 -2.03
N LEU A 56 3.07 0.21 -1.99
CA LEU A 56 3.42 -0.62 -0.85
C LEU A 56 4.55 -1.57 -1.22
N ILE A 57 5.48 -1.74 -0.30
CA ILE A 57 6.60 -2.66 -0.48
C ILE A 57 6.60 -3.64 0.69
N PHE A 58 6.56 -4.92 0.37
CA PHE A 58 6.61 -6.01 1.33
C PHE A 58 7.91 -6.76 1.12
N ARG A 59 8.66 -6.97 2.19
CA ARG A 59 9.97 -7.60 2.11
C ARG A 59 10.00 -8.92 2.86
N GLY A 60 10.86 -9.84 2.38
CA GLY A 60 11.09 -11.10 3.05
C GLY A 60 9.86 -11.97 3.06
N ARG A 61 9.54 -12.49 4.23
CA ARG A 61 8.40 -13.40 4.38
C ARG A 61 7.06 -12.78 3.97
N LEU A 62 6.88 -11.49 4.27
CA LEU A 62 5.66 -10.80 3.85
C LEU A 62 5.56 -10.72 2.34
N GLY A 63 6.69 -10.52 1.65
CA GLY A 63 6.70 -10.54 0.19
C GLY A 63 6.25 -11.88 -0.36
N GLU A 64 6.68 -12.97 0.25
CA GLU A 64 6.25 -14.31 -0.16
C GLU A 64 4.77 -14.55 0.07
N ILE A 65 4.24 -14.06 1.19
CA ILE A 65 2.81 -14.17 1.50
C ILE A 65 2.00 -13.40 0.47
N VAL A 66 2.43 -12.18 0.15
CA VAL A 66 1.76 -11.36 -0.87
C VAL A 66 1.76 -12.08 -2.22
N GLU A 67 2.88 -12.68 -2.59
CA GLU A 67 2.96 -13.44 -3.84
C GLU A 67 1.92 -14.55 -3.92
N LYS A 68 1.75 -15.26 -2.81
CA LYS A 68 0.88 -16.43 -2.79
C LYS A 68 -0.61 -16.10 -2.72
N TYR A 69 -0.96 -15.06 -1.98
CA TYR A 69 -2.35 -14.87 -1.58
C TYR A 69 -2.99 -13.58 -2.07
N VAL A 70 -2.20 -12.59 -2.48
CA VAL A 70 -2.74 -11.27 -2.83
C VAL A 70 -2.87 -11.13 -4.33
N HIS A 71 -4.05 -10.69 -4.77
CA HIS A 71 -4.38 -10.51 -6.18
C HIS A 71 -5.07 -9.18 -6.40
N LYS A 72 -5.09 -8.74 -7.64
CA LYS A 72 -5.82 -7.54 -8.04
C LYS A 72 -7.26 -7.61 -7.55
N GLY A 73 -7.72 -6.54 -6.95
CA GLY A 73 -9.09 -6.44 -6.45
C GLY A 73 -9.27 -6.87 -5.00
N ASP A 74 -8.27 -7.53 -4.42
CA ASP A 74 -8.36 -7.96 -3.03
C ASP A 74 -8.38 -6.78 -2.08
N LYS A 75 -9.09 -6.94 -0.98
CA LYS A 75 -9.12 -5.95 0.08
C LYS A 75 -8.07 -6.30 1.13
N LEU A 76 -7.23 -5.32 1.44
CA LEU A 76 -6.16 -5.50 2.42
C LEU A 76 -6.26 -4.50 3.55
N TYR A 77 -5.93 -4.98 4.74
CA TYR A 77 -5.61 -4.15 5.89
C TYR A 77 -4.09 -4.20 6.06
N VAL A 78 -3.46 -3.05 6.02
CA VAL A 78 -1.99 -2.97 6.04
C VAL A 78 -1.53 -2.00 7.11
N GLU A 79 -0.52 -2.40 7.85
CA GLU A 79 0.18 -1.57 8.80
C GLU A 79 1.63 -1.45 8.39
N GLY A 80 2.17 -0.25 8.42
CA GLY A 80 3.54 -0.06 8.00
C GLY A 80 4.12 1.28 8.38
N LYS A 81 5.24 1.61 7.74
CA LYS A 81 5.97 2.84 7.96
C LYS A 81 6.12 3.57 6.64
N ILE A 82 6.21 4.88 6.72
CA ILE A 82 6.51 5.70 5.55
C ILE A 82 8.02 5.79 5.43
N ARG A 83 8.51 5.44 4.23
CA ARG A 83 9.93 5.63 3.89
C ARG A 83 10.02 6.47 2.63
N THR A 84 10.90 7.44 2.67
CA THR A 84 11.14 8.34 1.54
C THR A 84 12.51 8.05 0.96
N ARG A 85 12.57 7.87 -0.35
CA ARG A 85 13.85 7.76 -1.06
C ARG A 85 14.33 9.16 -1.35
N SER A 86 15.55 9.45 -0.97
CA SER A 86 16.11 10.79 -1.09
C SER A 86 17.19 10.92 -2.14
N TYR A 87 17.57 9.84 -2.82
CA TYR A 87 18.63 9.88 -3.81
C TYR A 87 18.17 10.23 -5.22
N ASP A 88 16.87 10.26 -5.45
CA ASP A 88 16.29 10.68 -6.73
C ASP A 88 15.82 12.11 -6.64
N ALA A 89 15.80 12.79 -7.79
CA ALA A 89 15.27 14.14 -7.87
C ALA A 89 13.77 14.19 -7.55
N VAL A 90 13.08 13.07 -7.71
CA VAL A 90 11.67 12.92 -7.38
C VAL A 90 11.57 12.15 -6.07
N SER A 91 10.84 12.70 -5.12
CA SER A 91 10.60 12.02 -3.85
C SER A 91 9.51 10.98 -4.01
N TYR A 92 9.84 9.73 -3.70
CA TYR A 92 8.84 8.67 -3.63
C TYR A 92 8.61 8.32 -2.17
N THR A 93 7.35 8.25 -1.79
CA THR A 93 6.97 7.76 -0.47
C THR A 93 6.60 6.31 -0.59
N HIS A 94 7.30 5.47 0.15
CA HIS A 94 7.04 4.03 0.17
C HIS A 94 6.49 3.65 1.53
N LEU A 95 5.46 2.84 1.52
CA LEU A 95 4.94 2.23 2.72
C LEU A 95 5.57 0.86 2.87
N ARG A 96 6.28 0.67 3.97
CA ARG A 96 6.81 -0.62 4.34
C ARG A 96 5.82 -1.25 5.30
N ALA A 97 4.99 -2.11 4.76
CA ALA A 97 3.83 -2.60 5.48
C ALA A 97 4.09 -3.93 6.13
N HIS A 98 3.41 -4.13 7.25
CA HIS A 98 3.22 -5.45 7.84
C HIS A 98 1.79 -5.85 7.56
N GLU A 99 1.62 -7.03 7.05
CA GLU A 99 0.28 -7.56 6.84
C GLU A 99 -0.24 -8.11 8.16
N THR A 100 -1.30 -7.49 8.66
CA THR A 100 -1.87 -7.90 9.94
C THR A 100 -2.75 -9.14 9.85
N LEU A 101 -3.19 -9.47 8.66
CA LEU A 101 -4.02 -10.67 8.45
C LEU A 101 -3.23 -11.96 8.56
N SER A 102 -1.91 -11.88 8.50
CA SER A 102 -1.04 -13.04 8.57
C SER A 102 -0.52 -13.33 9.96
N ASP A 103 -0.82 -12.49 10.89
CA ASP A 103 -0.35 -12.65 12.28
C ASP A 103 -1.07 -13.76 13.01
#